data_9f9328d30e1b43153420c30befcd68e0
#
_entry.id   9f9328d30e1b43153420c30befcd68e0
#
_cell.length_a   1.000
_cell.length_b   1.000
_cell.length_c   1.000
_cell.angle_alpha   90.00
_cell.angle_beta   90.00
_cell.angle_gamma   90.00
#
_symmetry.space_group_name_H-M   'P 1'
#
loop_
_entity.id
_entity.type
_entity.pdbx_description
1 polymer ?
#
loop_
_entity_poly.entity_id
_entity_poly.type
_entity_poly.pdbx_seq_one_letter_code
_entity_poly.pdbx_strand_id
1 'polypeptide(L)'
;IRLMEGLYPDMLTPNTRDDITRWWEVVDRTTGKVVADGSTPMLSRELDNIKPKEGFKSNLILHFLIPALIVIAVTIGTYVIMGSAKTLEAFVLAVVYQAIVLLIQKAFNIREMIQVATEGIKSVVSAMLILSMAYCINAISKTLGTSSYVISVTESWMTPVTLLALAFAVCAFMAFFTGTSWGVYAIMIPIVMPLAFNMTGGEATNLVYATIAAVMGGGCFGDHCSPLSDTTILSSLGAGSDHVDHVKTQLPYALTVAVITCIGYIIIGICLK
;
A
#
# COMPACT_ATOMS: atom_id res chain seq x y z
N ILE A 1 6.30 -20.36 9.08
CA ILE A 1 6.70 -21.52 8.26
C ILE A 1 6.02 -22.79 8.79
N ARG A 2 6.23 -23.22 10.04
CA ARG A 2 5.59 -24.45 10.59
C ARG A 2 4.06 -24.46 10.52
N LEU A 3 3.42 -23.30 10.66
CA LEU A 3 1.97 -23.17 10.52
C LEU A 3 1.53 -23.40 9.07
N MET A 4 2.30 -22.88 8.11
CA MET A 4 2.00 -23.03 6.68
C MET A 4 2.31 -24.45 6.16
N GLU A 5 3.35 -25.11 6.69
CA GLU A 5 3.61 -26.53 6.43
C GLU A 5 2.43 -27.41 6.87
N GLY A 6 1.70 -27.03 7.94
CA GLY A 6 0.50 -27.74 8.40
C GLY A 6 -0.76 -27.44 7.61
N LEU A 7 -0.91 -26.20 7.10
CA LEU A 7 -2.12 -25.75 6.38
C LEU A 7 -2.07 -26.06 4.87
N TYR A 8 -0.87 -26.03 4.28
CA TYR A 8 -0.68 -26.16 2.82
C TYR A 8 0.52 -27.03 2.47
N PRO A 9 0.50 -28.34 2.82
CA PRO A 9 1.66 -29.22 2.60
C PRO A 9 2.01 -29.38 1.13
N ASP A 10 1.03 -29.32 0.22
CA ASP A 10 1.21 -29.50 -1.21
C ASP A 10 1.68 -28.22 -1.95
N MET A 11 1.60 -27.05 -1.30
CA MET A 11 2.11 -25.79 -1.84
C MET A 11 3.63 -25.62 -1.60
N LEU A 12 4.16 -26.35 -0.62
CA LEU A 12 5.58 -26.32 -0.28
C LEU A 12 6.31 -27.39 -1.07
N THR A 13 6.43 -27.21 -2.38
CA THR A 13 7.38 -28.01 -3.19
C THR A 13 8.79 -27.75 -2.67
N PRO A 14 9.76 -28.65 -2.89
CA PRO A 14 11.16 -28.44 -2.51
C PRO A 14 11.69 -27.06 -2.96
N ASN A 15 11.32 -26.62 -4.16
CA ASN A 15 11.69 -25.30 -4.69
C ASN A 15 11.04 -24.15 -3.91
N THR A 16 9.73 -24.25 -3.61
CA THR A 16 9.00 -23.22 -2.85
C THR A 16 9.49 -23.15 -1.40
N ARG A 17 9.89 -24.29 -0.82
CA ARG A 17 10.44 -24.34 0.53
C ARG A 17 11.83 -23.71 0.59
N ASP A 18 12.66 -23.95 -0.40
CA ASP A 18 13.96 -23.32 -0.53
C ASP A 18 13.82 -21.81 -0.77
N ASP A 19 12.82 -21.38 -1.55
CA ASP A 19 12.53 -19.96 -1.79
C ASP A 19 12.05 -19.26 -0.51
N ILE A 20 11.19 -19.89 0.30
CA ILE A 20 10.72 -19.32 1.58
C ILE A 20 11.85 -19.24 2.61
N THR A 21 12.74 -20.22 2.67
CA THR A 21 13.93 -20.15 3.54
C THR A 21 14.96 -19.14 3.04
N ARG A 22 15.04 -18.89 1.74
CA ARG A 22 15.87 -17.85 1.13
C ARG A 22 15.41 -16.42 1.46
N TRP A 23 14.15 -16.21 1.75
CA TRP A 23 13.65 -14.89 2.19
C TRP A 23 14.28 -14.38 3.49
N TRP A 24 14.79 -15.28 4.32
CA TRP A 24 15.53 -14.94 5.54
C TRP A 24 17.05 -14.87 5.29
N GLU A 25 17.53 -15.49 4.22
CA GLU A 25 18.91 -15.40 3.78
C GLU A 25 18.97 -14.53 2.53
N VAL A 26 19.30 -13.26 2.69
CA VAL A 26 19.47 -12.29 1.58
C VAL A 26 20.46 -12.76 0.52
N VAL A 27 21.28 -13.76 0.83
CA VAL A 27 22.25 -14.39 -0.08
C VAL A 27 22.33 -15.87 0.23
N ASP A 28 22.16 -16.74 -0.77
CA ASP A 28 22.48 -18.16 -0.63
C ASP A 28 23.96 -18.30 -0.26
N ARG A 29 24.22 -18.77 0.96
CA ARG A 29 25.59 -18.89 1.50
C ARG A 29 26.46 -19.87 0.75
N THR A 30 25.86 -20.80 0.01
CA THR A 30 26.60 -21.83 -0.77
C THR A 30 26.97 -21.35 -2.16
N THR A 31 26.09 -20.61 -2.82
CA THR A 31 26.28 -20.16 -4.22
C THR A 31 26.57 -18.67 -4.35
N GLY A 32 26.33 -17.88 -3.29
CA GLY A 32 26.45 -16.42 -3.33
C GLY A 32 25.40 -15.73 -4.19
N LYS A 33 24.36 -16.44 -4.66
CA LYS A 33 23.29 -15.90 -5.49
C LYS A 33 22.15 -15.33 -4.63
N VAL A 34 21.64 -14.18 -5.04
CA VAL A 34 20.52 -13.50 -4.39
C VAL A 34 19.16 -14.00 -4.88
N VAL A 35 19.11 -14.60 -6.08
CA VAL A 35 17.90 -15.11 -6.74
C VAL A 35 18.08 -16.54 -7.21
N ALA A 36 16.97 -17.30 -7.28
CA ALA A 36 16.96 -18.67 -7.75
C ALA A 36 17.42 -18.78 -9.22
N ASP A 37 17.94 -19.97 -9.61
CA ASP A 37 18.33 -20.22 -10.99
C ASP A 37 17.10 -20.13 -11.91
N GLY A 38 17.22 -19.32 -12.97
CA GLY A 38 16.15 -19.07 -13.93
C GLY A 38 15.19 -17.92 -13.57
N SER A 39 15.28 -17.33 -12.39
CA SER A 39 14.54 -16.12 -12.07
C SER A 39 15.21 -14.88 -12.68
N THR A 40 14.39 -13.97 -13.16
CA THR A 40 14.82 -12.67 -13.68
C THR A 40 14.52 -11.59 -12.65
N PRO A 41 15.52 -11.13 -11.86
CA PRO A 41 15.29 -10.06 -10.91
C PRO A 41 14.83 -8.81 -11.65
N MET A 42 13.78 -8.17 -11.13
CA MET A 42 13.37 -6.88 -11.64
C MET A 42 14.42 -5.83 -11.32
N LEU A 43 15.06 -5.30 -12.34
CA LEU A 43 15.94 -4.15 -12.22
C LEU A 43 15.18 -2.92 -12.72
N SER A 44 15.01 -1.92 -11.87
CA SER A 44 14.49 -0.62 -12.28
C SER A 44 15.55 0.08 -13.12
N ARG A 45 15.39 0.08 -14.44
CA ARG A 45 16.29 0.79 -15.36
C ARG A 45 16.39 2.29 -15.03
N GLU A 46 15.35 2.86 -14.42
CA GLU A 46 15.31 4.26 -14.03
C GLU A 46 16.15 4.54 -12.78
N LEU A 47 16.14 3.61 -11.82
CA LEU A 47 16.96 3.70 -10.61
C LEU A 47 18.43 3.30 -10.84
N ASP A 48 18.71 2.44 -11.81
CA ASP A 48 20.07 2.03 -12.15
C ASP A 48 20.93 3.18 -12.70
N ASN A 49 20.29 4.21 -13.25
CA ASN A 49 20.97 5.39 -13.74
C ASN A 49 21.36 6.39 -12.64
N ILE A 50 20.79 6.23 -11.43
CA ILE A 50 21.04 7.13 -10.29
C ILE A 50 21.91 6.39 -9.28
N LYS A 51 23.23 6.40 -9.54
CA LYS A 51 24.18 5.80 -8.60
C LYS A 51 24.93 6.89 -7.83
N PRO A 52 25.10 6.74 -6.52
CA PRO A 52 25.98 7.62 -5.76
C PRO A 52 27.42 7.44 -6.27
N LYS A 53 28.25 8.43 -6.04
CA LYS A 53 29.66 8.39 -6.46
C LYS A 53 30.39 7.19 -5.88
N GLU A 54 31.33 6.65 -6.64
CA GLU A 54 32.18 5.54 -6.20
C GLU A 54 32.84 5.85 -4.86
N GLY A 55 32.79 4.89 -3.95
CA GLY A 55 33.30 5.05 -2.58
C GLY A 55 32.31 5.61 -1.55
N PHE A 56 31.09 6.00 -1.95
CA PHE A 56 30.05 6.38 -0.99
C PHE A 56 29.59 5.19 -0.17
N LYS A 57 29.68 5.33 1.16
CA LYS A 57 29.15 4.33 2.11
C LYS A 57 27.86 4.85 2.74
N SER A 58 26.77 4.14 2.52
CA SER A 58 25.51 4.45 3.18
C SER A 58 25.62 4.19 4.69
N ASN A 59 25.05 5.10 5.48
CA ASN A 59 24.95 4.95 6.93
C ASN A 59 23.48 4.85 7.32
N LEU A 60 23.07 3.72 7.89
CA LEU A 60 21.68 3.45 8.26
C LEU A 60 21.11 4.55 9.19
N ILE A 61 21.92 5.06 10.10
CA ILE A 61 21.47 6.08 11.05
C ILE A 61 21.20 7.40 10.32
N LEU A 62 22.15 7.89 9.53
CA LEU A 62 22.04 9.19 8.85
C LEU A 62 21.03 9.21 7.71
N HIS A 63 20.92 8.10 6.94
CA HIS A 63 20.11 8.11 5.72
C HIS A 63 18.73 7.50 5.89
N PHE A 64 18.48 6.80 7.00
CA PHE A 64 17.19 6.18 7.27
C PHE A 64 16.61 6.56 8.63
N LEU A 65 17.33 6.33 9.72
CA LEU A 65 16.78 6.50 11.07
C LEU A 65 16.48 7.95 11.40
N ILE A 66 17.40 8.87 11.11
CA ILE A 66 17.19 10.30 11.41
C ILE A 66 16.07 10.91 10.57
N PRO A 67 15.97 10.73 9.24
CA PRO A 67 14.81 11.19 8.48
C PRO A 67 13.48 10.64 9.00
N ALA A 68 13.43 9.36 9.35
CA ALA A 68 12.23 8.75 9.93
C ALA A 68 11.86 9.38 11.28
N LEU A 69 12.84 9.60 12.15
CA LEU A 69 12.65 10.27 13.43
C LEU A 69 12.19 11.73 13.26
N ILE A 70 12.70 12.45 12.27
CA ILE A 70 12.23 13.81 11.95
C ILE A 70 10.75 13.79 11.61
N VAL A 71 10.31 12.89 10.73
CA VAL A 71 8.89 12.78 10.36
C VAL A 71 8.03 12.48 11.58
N ILE A 72 8.41 11.50 12.39
CA ILE A 72 7.66 11.11 13.60
C ILE A 72 7.62 12.25 14.61
N ALA A 73 8.77 12.83 14.94
CA ALA A 73 8.88 13.87 15.96
C ALA A 73 8.13 15.15 15.57
N VAL A 74 8.24 15.58 14.31
CA VAL A 74 7.53 16.78 13.84
C VAL A 74 6.02 16.52 13.77
N THR A 75 5.58 15.37 13.27
CA THR A 75 4.15 15.03 13.18
C THR A 75 3.51 14.95 14.56
N ILE A 76 4.13 14.22 15.49
CA ILE A 76 3.62 14.09 16.87
C ILE A 76 3.76 15.41 17.62
N GLY A 77 4.90 16.10 17.52
CA GLY A 77 5.14 17.37 18.19
C GLY A 77 4.15 18.45 17.77
N THR A 78 3.87 18.58 16.47
CA THR A 78 2.88 19.54 15.97
C THR A 78 1.46 19.15 16.39
N TYR A 79 1.13 17.87 16.42
CA TYR A 79 -0.17 17.42 16.94
C TYR A 79 -0.36 17.79 18.41
N VAL A 80 0.64 17.56 19.26
CA VAL A 80 0.57 17.86 20.69
C VAL A 80 0.53 19.37 20.96
N ILE A 81 1.30 20.18 20.21
CA ILE A 81 1.44 21.63 20.48
C ILE A 81 0.31 22.42 19.79
N MET A 82 -0.07 22.05 18.57
CA MET A 82 -0.97 22.84 17.71
C MET A 82 -2.35 22.18 17.54
N GLY A 83 -2.56 20.96 18.07
CA GLY A 83 -3.80 20.19 17.88
C GLY A 83 -4.00 19.64 16.46
N SER A 84 -3.03 19.82 15.56
CA SER A 84 -3.08 19.32 14.17
C SER A 84 -1.74 18.77 13.72
N ALA A 85 -1.74 17.56 13.13
CA ALA A 85 -0.55 16.93 12.62
C ALA A 85 -0.09 17.60 11.32
N LYS A 86 1.10 18.17 11.32
CA LYS A 86 1.74 18.82 10.18
C LYS A 86 2.63 17.84 9.41
N THR A 87 2.00 16.82 8.82
CA THR A 87 2.71 15.71 8.15
C THR A 87 3.46 16.18 6.90
N LEU A 88 2.86 17.09 6.12
CA LEU A 88 3.52 17.62 4.92
C LEU A 88 4.82 18.33 5.26
N GLU A 89 4.79 19.20 6.26
CA GLU A 89 5.97 19.94 6.73
C GLU A 89 7.03 19.00 7.29
N ALA A 90 6.62 17.91 7.96
CA ALA A 90 7.51 16.88 8.47
C ALA A 90 8.27 16.18 7.33
N PHE A 91 7.58 15.79 6.26
CA PHE A 91 8.22 15.19 5.08
C PHE A 91 9.14 16.17 4.35
N VAL A 92 8.73 17.44 4.19
CA VAL A 92 9.59 18.46 3.59
C VAL A 92 10.88 18.62 4.39
N LEU A 93 10.80 18.70 5.72
CA LEU A 93 11.99 18.79 6.58
C LEU A 93 12.89 17.56 6.44
N ALA A 94 12.33 16.36 6.39
CA ALA A 94 13.11 15.14 6.21
C ALA A 94 13.81 15.10 4.84
N VAL A 95 13.13 15.52 3.77
CA VAL A 95 13.73 15.62 2.42
C VAL A 95 14.84 16.65 2.38
N VAL A 96 14.63 17.83 2.97
CA VAL A 96 15.65 18.88 3.04
C VAL A 96 16.86 18.40 3.85
N TYR A 97 16.64 17.78 5.01
CA TYR A 97 17.70 17.16 5.79
C TYR A 97 18.51 16.16 4.95
N GLN A 98 17.82 15.24 4.26
CA GLN A 98 18.46 14.21 3.45
C GLN A 98 19.27 14.82 2.30
N ALA A 99 18.73 15.84 1.63
CA ALA A 99 19.44 16.55 0.57
C ALA A 99 20.72 17.23 1.08
N ILE A 100 20.66 17.88 2.23
CA ILE A 100 21.82 18.53 2.86
C ILE A 100 22.89 17.49 3.23
N VAL A 101 22.51 16.38 3.87
CA VAL A 101 23.43 15.31 4.26
C VAL A 101 24.14 14.72 3.05
N LEU A 102 23.40 14.41 1.98
CA LEU A 102 23.97 13.83 0.75
C LEU A 102 24.91 14.80 0.02
N LEU A 103 24.60 16.11 0.05
CA LEU A 103 25.50 17.14 -0.50
C LEU A 103 26.78 17.31 0.33
N ILE A 104 26.69 17.34 1.66
CA ILE A 104 27.85 17.42 2.56
C ILE A 104 28.76 16.20 2.37
N GLN A 105 28.18 15.02 2.25
CA GLN A 105 28.91 13.77 2.02
C GLN A 105 29.43 13.64 0.57
N LYS A 106 29.11 14.61 -0.29
CA LYS A 106 29.48 14.61 -1.72
C LYS A 106 29.03 13.35 -2.47
N ALA A 107 27.94 12.70 -1.98
CA ALA A 107 27.33 11.55 -2.62
C ALA A 107 26.75 11.91 -3.99
N PHE A 108 26.19 13.12 -4.10
CA PHE A 108 25.64 13.70 -5.31
C PHE A 108 26.06 15.15 -5.47
N ASN A 109 26.13 15.61 -6.72
CA ASN A 109 26.24 17.03 -7.04
C ASN A 109 24.85 17.68 -7.01
N ILE A 110 24.79 19.03 -6.99
CA ILE A 110 23.50 19.77 -7.03
C ILE A 110 22.70 19.40 -8.29
N ARG A 111 23.35 19.25 -9.45
CA ARG A 111 22.69 18.87 -10.69
C ARG A 111 22.08 17.46 -10.61
N GLU A 112 22.81 16.52 -10.08
CA GLU A 112 22.35 15.14 -9.84
C GLU A 112 21.19 15.11 -8.83
N MET A 113 21.25 15.92 -7.78
CA MET A 113 20.18 16.06 -6.80
C MET A 113 18.89 16.61 -7.43
N ILE A 114 18.99 17.61 -8.32
CA ILE A 114 17.84 18.13 -9.07
C ILE A 114 17.25 17.03 -9.97
N GLN A 115 18.10 16.23 -10.58
CA GLN A 115 17.64 15.10 -11.41
C GLN A 115 16.89 14.06 -10.57
N VAL A 116 17.43 13.66 -9.40
CA VAL A 116 16.75 12.74 -8.46
C VAL A 116 15.39 13.31 -8.03
N ALA A 117 15.33 14.60 -7.67
CA ALA A 117 14.08 15.27 -7.31
C ALA A 117 13.08 15.28 -8.47
N THR A 118 13.55 15.50 -9.70
CA THR A 118 12.71 15.49 -10.90
C THR A 118 12.13 14.11 -11.16
N GLU A 119 12.93 13.05 -11.06
CA GLU A 119 12.43 11.65 -11.20
C GLU A 119 11.45 11.30 -10.08
N GLY A 120 11.70 11.74 -8.84
CA GLY A 120 10.75 11.59 -7.73
C GLY A 120 9.42 12.28 -8.00
N ILE A 121 9.42 13.49 -8.56
CA ILE A 121 8.20 14.20 -8.97
C ILE A 121 7.47 13.42 -10.07
N LYS A 122 8.19 12.96 -11.10
CA LYS A 122 7.60 12.17 -12.19
C LYS A 122 6.91 10.90 -11.68
N SER A 123 7.48 10.24 -10.68
CA SER A 123 6.92 9.00 -10.13
C SER A 123 5.53 9.18 -9.50
N VAL A 124 5.20 10.36 -8.98
CA VAL A 124 3.90 10.65 -8.38
C VAL A 124 2.86 11.21 -9.36
N VAL A 125 3.26 11.56 -10.59
CA VAL A 125 2.34 12.15 -11.60
C VAL A 125 1.19 11.20 -11.91
N SER A 126 1.45 9.90 -12.05
CA SER A 126 0.40 8.90 -12.29
C SER A 126 -0.64 8.87 -11.18
N ALA A 127 -0.22 8.89 -9.92
CA ALA A 127 -1.13 8.95 -8.77
C ALA A 127 -1.96 10.24 -8.76
N MET A 128 -1.35 11.38 -9.08
CA MET A 128 -2.07 12.66 -9.17
C MET A 128 -3.12 12.67 -10.29
N LEU A 129 -2.81 12.08 -11.45
CA LEU A 129 -3.77 11.93 -12.54
C LEU A 129 -4.95 11.03 -12.15
N ILE A 130 -4.68 9.89 -11.50
CA ILE A 130 -5.73 8.99 -10.99
C ILE A 130 -6.64 9.74 -10.02
N LEU A 131 -6.08 10.44 -9.04
CA LEU A 131 -6.86 11.23 -8.08
C LEU A 131 -7.69 12.32 -8.76
N SER A 132 -7.12 13.04 -9.74
CA SER A 132 -7.84 14.07 -10.50
C SER A 132 -9.03 13.49 -11.25
N MET A 133 -8.84 12.36 -11.94
CA MET A 133 -9.94 11.65 -12.62
C MET A 133 -10.99 11.14 -11.64
N ALA A 134 -10.59 10.69 -10.46
CA ALA A 134 -11.49 10.25 -9.41
C ALA A 134 -12.38 11.40 -8.89
N TYR A 135 -11.84 12.61 -8.74
CA TYR A 135 -12.65 13.80 -8.42
C TYR A 135 -13.69 14.10 -9.51
N CYS A 136 -13.32 13.95 -10.79
CA CYS A 136 -14.26 14.09 -11.90
C CYS A 136 -15.38 13.04 -11.83
N ILE A 137 -15.05 11.78 -11.60
CA ILE A 137 -16.03 10.69 -11.44
C ILE A 137 -16.97 10.99 -10.26
N ASN A 138 -16.43 11.43 -9.12
CA ASN A 138 -17.23 11.79 -7.96
C ASN A 138 -18.22 12.94 -8.27
N ALA A 139 -17.77 13.98 -8.97
CA ALA A 139 -18.61 15.10 -9.37
C ALA A 139 -19.77 14.63 -10.30
N ILE A 140 -19.46 13.81 -11.30
CA ILE A 140 -20.44 13.23 -12.21
C ILE A 140 -21.42 12.31 -11.46
N SER A 141 -20.93 11.44 -10.60
CA SER A 141 -21.76 10.53 -9.79
C SER A 141 -22.75 11.28 -8.90
N LYS A 142 -22.32 12.40 -8.30
CA LYS A 142 -23.22 13.27 -7.53
C LYS A 142 -24.32 13.88 -8.42
N THR A 143 -23.97 14.37 -9.60
CA THR A 143 -24.93 14.97 -10.55
C THR A 143 -25.93 13.94 -11.07
N LEU A 144 -25.49 12.70 -11.31
CA LEU A 144 -26.33 11.60 -11.76
C LEU A 144 -27.20 11.01 -10.64
N GLY A 145 -26.99 11.39 -9.37
CA GLY A 145 -27.71 10.80 -8.25
C GLY A 145 -27.36 9.33 -7.99
N THR A 146 -26.14 8.90 -8.37
CA THR A 146 -25.71 7.50 -8.27
C THR A 146 -25.88 6.96 -6.85
N SER A 147 -25.55 7.75 -5.83
CA SER A 147 -25.71 7.35 -4.43
C SER A 147 -27.17 7.05 -4.07
N SER A 148 -28.11 7.92 -4.51
CA SER A 148 -29.55 7.74 -4.25
C SER A 148 -30.09 6.50 -4.96
N TYR A 149 -29.62 6.23 -6.17
CA TYR A 149 -29.99 5.02 -6.91
C TYR A 149 -29.47 3.77 -6.20
N VAL A 150 -28.19 3.74 -5.81
CA VAL A 150 -27.59 2.60 -5.11
C VAL A 150 -28.31 2.34 -3.78
N ILE A 151 -28.65 3.39 -3.01
CA ILE A 151 -29.42 3.26 -1.77
C ILE A 151 -30.78 2.61 -2.10
N SER A 152 -31.54 3.11 -3.08
CA SER A 152 -32.87 2.61 -3.39
C SER A 152 -32.90 1.12 -3.79
N VAL A 153 -31.86 0.65 -4.47
CA VAL A 153 -31.76 -0.76 -4.90
C VAL A 153 -31.27 -1.68 -3.77
N THR A 154 -30.48 -1.16 -2.84
CA THR A 154 -29.83 -1.98 -1.81
C THR A 154 -30.54 -1.91 -0.45
N GLU A 155 -31.36 -0.90 -0.19
CA GLU A 155 -31.99 -0.64 1.12
C GLU A 155 -32.74 -1.85 1.68
N SER A 156 -33.39 -2.66 0.84
CA SER A 156 -34.21 -3.78 1.28
C SER A 156 -33.43 -4.99 1.82
N TRP A 157 -32.16 -5.16 1.43
CA TRP A 157 -31.34 -6.33 1.80
C TRP A 157 -30.00 -5.96 2.44
N MET A 158 -29.64 -4.68 2.42
CA MET A 158 -28.37 -4.21 3.00
C MET A 158 -28.47 -4.21 4.54
N THR A 159 -27.56 -4.91 5.17
CA THR A 159 -27.38 -4.93 6.63
C THR A 159 -25.96 -4.47 6.98
N PRO A 160 -25.66 -4.08 8.22
CA PRO A 160 -24.29 -3.76 8.62
C PRO A 160 -23.30 -4.87 8.28
N VAL A 161 -23.71 -6.14 8.41
CA VAL A 161 -22.87 -7.30 8.08
C VAL A 161 -22.55 -7.34 6.59
N THR A 162 -23.60 -7.25 5.75
CA THR A 162 -23.42 -7.31 4.28
C THR A 162 -22.67 -6.09 3.76
N LEU A 163 -22.89 -4.92 4.32
CA LEU A 163 -22.19 -3.69 3.96
C LEU A 163 -20.67 -3.83 4.18
N LEU A 164 -20.26 -4.23 5.38
CA LEU A 164 -18.84 -4.34 5.71
C LEU A 164 -18.13 -5.45 4.91
N ALA A 165 -18.76 -6.63 4.82
CA ALA A 165 -18.18 -7.76 4.10
C ALA A 165 -18.05 -7.47 2.58
N LEU A 166 -19.10 -6.90 1.97
CA LEU A 166 -19.08 -6.56 0.56
C LEU A 166 -18.14 -5.39 0.27
N ALA A 167 -18.12 -4.35 1.11
CA ALA A 167 -17.19 -3.24 0.94
C ALA A 167 -15.73 -3.72 0.93
N PHE A 168 -15.37 -4.59 1.88
CA PHE A 168 -14.03 -5.19 1.91
C PHE A 168 -13.76 -6.05 0.66
N ALA A 169 -14.65 -7.00 0.34
CA ALA A 169 -14.43 -7.95 -0.74
C ALA A 169 -14.36 -7.29 -2.12
N VAL A 170 -15.28 -6.34 -2.39
CA VAL A 170 -15.29 -5.62 -3.68
C VAL A 170 -14.07 -4.74 -3.82
N CYS A 171 -13.67 -4.00 -2.76
CA CYS A 171 -12.46 -3.19 -2.80
C CYS A 171 -11.21 -4.06 -2.98
N ALA A 172 -11.14 -5.21 -2.30
CA ALA A 172 -10.06 -6.18 -2.44
C ALA A 172 -9.92 -6.69 -3.88
N PHE A 173 -11.04 -7.09 -4.47
CA PHE A 173 -11.09 -7.55 -5.84
C PHE A 173 -10.67 -6.44 -6.82
N MET A 174 -11.27 -5.26 -6.71
CA MET A 174 -10.96 -4.14 -7.60
C MET A 174 -9.48 -3.76 -7.51
N ALA A 175 -8.93 -3.61 -6.31
CA ALA A 175 -7.54 -3.23 -6.11
C ALA A 175 -6.56 -4.28 -6.64
N PHE A 176 -6.88 -5.56 -6.50
CA PHE A 176 -6.07 -6.65 -7.05
C PHE A 176 -5.93 -6.56 -8.57
N PHE A 177 -7.03 -6.31 -9.29
CA PHE A 177 -7.01 -6.24 -10.76
C PHE A 177 -6.57 -4.89 -11.32
N THR A 178 -6.75 -3.81 -10.57
CA THR A 178 -6.30 -2.47 -11.01
C THR A 178 -4.86 -2.15 -10.59
N GLY A 179 -4.34 -2.85 -9.59
CA GLY A 179 -3.01 -2.59 -9.03
C GLY A 179 -2.89 -1.26 -8.29
N THR A 180 -4.02 -0.69 -7.84
CA THR A 180 -4.00 0.58 -7.10
C THR A 180 -5.09 0.66 -6.04
N SER A 181 -4.71 0.93 -4.80
CA SER A 181 -5.64 1.21 -3.71
C SER A 181 -6.31 2.58 -3.85
N TRP A 182 -5.57 3.59 -4.27
CA TRP A 182 -6.06 4.97 -4.38
C TRP A 182 -7.21 5.12 -5.38
N GLY A 183 -7.10 4.47 -6.55
CA GLY A 183 -8.16 4.45 -7.55
C GLY A 183 -9.44 3.80 -7.02
N VAL A 184 -9.30 2.72 -6.26
CA VAL A 184 -10.43 2.03 -5.65
C VAL A 184 -11.10 2.87 -4.57
N TYR A 185 -10.33 3.52 -3.69
CA TYR A 185 -10.89 4.43 -2.67
C TYR A 185 -11.68 5.56 -3.31
N ALA A 186 -11.15 6.13 -4.37
CA ALA A 186 -11.78 7.24 -5.07
C ALA A 186 -13.14 6.87 -5.71
N ILE A 187 -13.31 5.62 -6.12
CA ILE A 187 -14.55 5.09 -6.68
C ILE A 187 -15.51 4.62 -5.58
N MET A 188 -15.01 3.85 -4.62
CA MET A 188 -15.85 3.14 -3.67
C MET A 188 -16.34 4.03 -2.51
N ILE A 189 -15.52 4.96 -2.02
CA ILE A 189 -15.93 5.84 -0.92
C ILE A 189 -17.19 6.64 -1.26
N PRO A 190 -17.31 7.31 -2.42
CA PRO A 190 -18.53 8.02 -2.79
C PRO A 190 -19.79 7.15 -2.92
N ILE A 191 -19.61 5.84 -3.12
CA ILE A 191 -20.72 4.89 -3.27
C ILE A 191 -21.12 4.31 -1.91
N VAL A 192 -20.14 3.84 -1.14
CA VAL A 192 -20.37 3.06 0.08
C VAL A 192 -20.68 3.95 1.29
N MET A 193 -20.09 5.16 1.35
CA MET A 193 -20.31 6.06 2.47
C MET A 193 -21.75 6.57 2.58
N PRO A 194 -22.43 6.99 1.51
CA PRO A 194 -23.86 7.35 1.59
C PRO A 194 -24.74 6.20 2.09
N LEU A 195 -24.42 4.93 1.75
CA LEU A 195 -25.13 3.77 2.29
C LEU A 195 -24.95 3.65 3.81
N ALA A 196 -23.71 3.77 4.30
CA ALA A 196 -23.43 3.71 5.74
C ALA A 196 -24.17 4.84 6.50
N PHE A 197 -24.12 6.07 5.97
CA PHE A 197 -24.83 7.20 6.57
C PHE A 197 -26.35 7.05 6.53
N ASN A 198 -26.92 6.49 5.44
CA ASN A 198 -28.35 6.23 5.37
C ASN A 198 -28.79 5.24 6.47
N MET A 199 -28.00 4.18 6.69
CA MET A 199 -28.28 3.18 7.74
C MET A 199 -28.18 3.73 9.17
N THR A 200 -27.46 4.83 9.37
CA THR A 200 -27.22 5.45 10.69
C THR A 200 -28.01 6.75 10.89
N GLY A 201 -28.96 7.04 10.00
CA GLY A 201 -29.75 8.27 10.10
C GLY A 201 -28.95 9.56 9.86
N GLY A 202 -27.80 9.46 9.18
CA GLY A 202 -26.91 10.58 8.87
C GLY A 202 -25.84 10.86 9.92
N GLU A 203 -25.78 10.07 10.99
CA GLU A 203 -24.78 10.24 12.05
C GLU A 203 -23.50 9.44 11.80
N ALA A 204 -22.36 10.00 12.20
CA ALA A 204 -21.06 9.33 12.13
C ALA A 204 -20.91 8.35 13.30
N THR A 205 -21.45 7.15 13.15
CA THR A 205 -21.41 6.09 14.15
C THR A 205 -20.27 5.10 13.90
N ASN A 206 -20.11 4.12 14.78
CA ASN A 206 -19.13 3.05 14.63
C ASN A 206 -19.30 2.27 13.32
N LEU A 207 -20.52 2.18 12.77
CA LEU A 207 -20.75 1.54 11.46
C LEU A 207 -20.06 2.32 10.33
N VAL A 208 -20.14 3.66 10.36
CA VAL A 208 -19.49 4.53 9.37
C VAL A 208 -17.97 4.35 9.43
N TYR A 209 -17.39 4.35 10.62
CA TYR A 209 -15.95 4.13 10.79
C TYR A 209 -15.51 2.72 10.34
N ALA A 210 -16.28 1.69 10.70
CA ALA A 210 -16.03 0.32 10.27
C ALA A 210 -16.13 0.18 8.74
N THR A 211 -17.05 0.92 8.10
CA THR A 211 -17.19 0.93 6.65
C THR A 211 -15.98 1.55 5.96
N ILE A 212 -15.46 2.67 6.47
CA ILE A 212 -14.21 3.25 5.98
C ILE A 212 -13.06 2.24 6.12
N ALA A 213 -12.96 1.62 7.30
CA ALA A 213 -11.92 0.63 7.55
C ALA A 213 -12.01 -0.58 6.59
N ALA A 214 -13.23 -1.04 6.28
CA ALA A 214 -13.46 -2.14 5.34
C ALA A 214 -13.03 -1.77 3.91
N VAL A 215 -13.39 -0.58 3.44
CA VAL A 215 -12.97 -0.07 2.12
C VAL A 215 -11.45 0.06 2.05
N MET A 216 -10.85 0.68 3.06
CA MET A 216 -9.39 0.86 3.09
C MET A 216 -8.64 -0.47 3.22
N GLY A 217 -9.11 -1.35 4.10
CA GLY A 217 -8.52 -2.68 4.28
C GLY A 217 -8.58 -3.54 3.03
N GLY A 218 -9.73 -3.53 2.33
CA GLY A 218 -9.89 -4.23 1.05
C GLY A 218 -8.96 -3.69 -0.03
N GLY A 219 -8.90 -2.37 -0.18
CA GLY A 219 -8.01 -1.74 -1.14
C GLY A 219 -6.53 -2.01 -0.83
N CYS A 220 -6.12 -1.91 0.43
CA CYS A 220 -4.75 -2.27 0.84
C CYS A 220 -4.42 -3.73 0.55
N PHE A 221 -5.33 -4.66 0.87
CA PHE A 221 -5.11 -6.08 0.58
C PHE A 221 -4.90 -6.32 -0.91
N GLY A 222 -5.83 -5.82 -1.75
CA GLY A 222 -5.76 -6.05 -3.20
C GLY A 222 -4.52 -5.44 -3.83
N ASP A 223 -4.18 -4.22 -3.45
CA ASP A 223 -2.98 -3.52 -3.90
C ASP A 223 -1.71 -4.29 -3.49
N HIS A 224 -1.60 -4.67 -2.22
CA HIS A 224 -0.43 -5.33 -1.65
C HIS A 224 -0.09 -6.67 -2.31
N CYS A 225 -1.06 -7.45 -2.76
CA CYS A 225 -0.85 -8.76 -3.38
C CYS A 225 -1.05 -8.78 -4.90
N SER A 226 -1.33 -7.64 -5.51
CA SER A 226 -1.53 -7.52 -6.96
C SER A 226 -0.20 -7.61 -7.71
N PRO A 227 -0.14 -8.40 -8.80
CA PRO A 227 1.02 -8.39 -9.69
C PRO A 227 1.15 -7.10 -10.51
N LEU A 228 0.12 -6.25 -10.54
CA LEU A 228 0.10 -5.00 -11.31
C LEU A 228 0.43 -3.78 -10.43
N SER A 229 0.52 -3.97 -9.11
CA SER A 229 0.75 -2.89 -8.17
C SER A 229 2.18 -2.38 -8.22
N ASP A 230 2.32 -1.06 -8.24
CA ASP A 230 3.60 -0.37 -8.13
C ASP A 230 4.28 -0.66 -6.78
N THR A 231 3.53 -0.81 -5.70
CA THR A 231 4.07 -1.16 -4.38
C THR A 231 4.67 -2.57 -4.37
N THR A 232 4.02 -3.55 -5.02
CA THR A 232 4.54 -4.91 -5.16
C THR A 232 5.76 -4.95 -6.08
N ILE A 233 5.73 -4.18 -7.17
CA ILE A 233 6.87 -4.01 -8.08
C ILE A 233 8.07 -3.43 -7.33
N LEU A 234 7.88 -2.31 -6.59
CA LEU A 234 8.94 -1.68 -5.81
C LEU A 234 9.49 -2.59 -4.71
N SER A 235 8.63 -3.38 -4.07
CA SER A 235 9.03 -4.38 -3.08
C SER A 235 9.94 -5.45 -3.69
N SER A 236 9.55 -5.98 -4.85
CA SER A 236 10.35 -6.97 -5.60
C SER A 236 11.71 -6.40 -6.03
N LEU A 237 11.71 -5.14 -6.50
CA LEU A 237 12.94 -4.42 -6.86
C LEU A 237 13.85 -4.21 -5.64
N GLY A 238 13.29 -3.75 -4.54
CA GLY A 238 14.04 -3.49 -3.30
C GLY A 238 14.63 -4.77 -2.70
N ALA A 239 13.94 -5.90 -2.85
CA ALA A 239 14.39 -7.21 -2.41
C ALA A 239 15.34 -7.91 -3.41
N GLY A 240 15.46 -7.39 -4.65
CA GLY A 240 16.20 -8.05 -5.74
C GLY A 240 15.62 -9.41 -6.11
N SER A 241 14.30 -9.59 -5.92
CA SER A 241 13.58 -10.84 -6.20
C SER A 241 12.89 -10.82 -7.56
N ASP A 242 12.58 -12.00 -8.10
CA ASP A 242 11.70 -12.12 -9.25
C ASP A 242 10.28 -11.67 -8.84
N HIS A 243 9.68 -10.79 -9.63
CA HIS A 243 8.37 -10.20 -9.31
C HIS A 243 7.24 -11.24 -9.29
N VAL A 244 7.24 -12.17 -10.24
CA VAL A 244 6.20 -13.20 -10.34
C VAL A 244 6.31 -14.19 -9.18
N ASP A 245 7.53 -14.56 -8.80
CA ASP A 245 7.76 -15.44 -7.65
C ASP A 245 7.42 -14.74 -6.34
N HIS A 246 7.72 -13.43 -6.22
CA HIS A 246 7.29 -12.63 -5.09
C HIS A 246 5.76 -12.67 -4.92
N VAL A 247 5.01 -12.41 -6.00
CA VAL A 247 3.54 -12.45 -5.97
C VAL A 247 3.02 -13.85 -5.61
N LYS A 248 3.55 -14.90 -6.23
CA LYS A 248 3.13 -16.29 -5.95
C LYS A 248 3.35 -16.69 -4.50
N THR A 249 4.47 -16.31 -3.92
CA THR A 249 4.80 -16.65 -2.53
C THR A 249 4.04 -15.79 -1.52
N GLN A 250 3.72 -14.55 -1.85
CA GLN A 250 2.99 -13.63 -0.99
C GLN A 250 1.48 -13.92 -0.96
N LEU A 251 0.89 -14.29 -2.11
CA LEU A 251 -0.55 -14.42 -2.28
C LEU A 251 -1.23 -15.37 -1.26
N PRO A 252 -0.70 -16.56 -0.94
CA PRO A 252 -1.31 -17.44 0.07
C PRO A 252 -1.38 -16.81 1.46
N TYR A 253 -0.35 -16.09 1.88
CA TYR A 253 -0.33 -15.38 3.17
C TYR A 253 -1.36 -14.25 3.18
N ALA A 254 -1.36 -13.44 2.13
CA ALA A 254 -2.29 -12.34 1.98
C ALA A 254 -3.75 -12.83 1.98
N LEU A 255 -4.07 -13.91 1.24
CA LEU A 255 -5.40 -14.52 1.23
C LEU A 255 -5.82 -15.04 2.61
N THR A 256 -4.91 -15.68 3.34
CA THR A 256 -5.21 -16.15 4.70
C THR A 256 -5.60 -14.98 5.61
N VAL A 257 -4.84 -13.89 5.57
CA VAL A 257 -5.14 -12.67 6.33
C VAL A 257 -6.45 -12.03 5.85
N ALA A 258 -6.71 -11.99 4.54
CA ALA A 258 -7.95 -11.44 3.99
C ALA A 258 -9.19 -12.20 4.46
N VAL A 259 -9.14 -13.54 4.50
CA VAL A 259 -10.24 -14.36 5.02
C VAL A 259 -10.49 -14.08 6.50
N ILE A 260 -9.44 -14.04 7.32
CA ILE A 260 -9.54 -13.69 8.75
C ILE A 260 -10.13 -12.28 8.92
N THR A 261 -9.69 -11.32 8.14
CA THR A 261 -10.16 -9.94 8.16
C THR A 261 -11.64 -9.86 7.73
N CYS A 262 -12.04 -10.58 6.70
CA CYS A 262 -13.44 -10.64 6.25
C CYS A 262 -14.35 -11.21 7.35
N ILE A 263 -13.93 -12.29 8.01
CA ILE A 263 -14.63 -12.85 9.19
C ILE A 263 -14.70 -11.79 10.30
N GLY A 264 -13.64 -11.05 10.55
CA GLY A 264 -13.61 -9.94 11.51
C GLY A 264 -14.67 -8.87 11.18
N TYR A 265 -14.79 -8.46 9.93
CA TYR A 265 -15.83 -7.50 9.50
C TYR A 265 -17.24 -8.05 9.63
N ILE A 266 -17.46 -9.36 9.38
CA ILE A 266 -18.74 -10.04 9.63
C ILE A 266 -19.09 -9.96 11.12
N ILE A 267 -18.16 -10.29 12.00
CA ILE A 267 -18.36 -10.23 13.46
C ILE A 267 -18.66 -8.79 13.90
N ILE A 268 -17.89 -7.81 13.45
CA ILE A 268 -18.13 -6.39 13.73
C ILE A 268 -19.54 -6.00 13.26
N GLY A 269 -19.94 -6.39 12.05
CA GLY A 269 -21.24 -6.10 11.51
C GLY A 269 -22.38 -6.71 12.34
N ILE A 270 -22.19 -7.89 12.92
CA ILE A 270 -23.16 -8.52 13.85
C ILE A 270 -23.25 -7.70 15.15
N CYS A 271 -22.11 -7.22 15.67
CA CYS A 271 -22.07 -6.43 16.91
C CYS A 271 -22.65 -5.01 16.73
N LEU A 272 -22.67 -4.48 15.52
CA LEU A 272 -23.19 -3.16 15.18
C LEU A 272 -24.67 -3.17 14.71
N LYS A 273 -25.30 -4.33 14.73
CA LYS A 273 -26.70 -4.51 14.40
C LYS A 273 -27.60 -4.16 15.63
#